data_d48a8b0fbf20a847d6ebd66fcda3d8c3
#
_entry.id   d48a8b0fbf20a847d6ebd66fcda3d8c3
#
_cell.length_a   1.000
_cell.length_b   1.000
_cell.length_c   1.000
_cell.angle_alpha   90.00
_cell.angle_beta   90.00
_cell.angle_gamma   90.00
#
_symmetry.space_group_name_H-M   'P 1'
#
loop_
_entity.id
_entity.type
_entity.pdbx_description
1 polymer ?
#
loop_
_entity_poly.entity_id
_entity_poly.type
_entity_poly.pdbx_seq_one_letter_code
_entity_poly.pdbx_strand_id
1 'polypeptide(L)'
;LQDGGVDGILFANEFSLPYQPVADIAVVSAMAYIIGKLKDEISVPFGVNVVKNPIATIDLGAATGAKFGRSCFSGAYMGEYGVYVSNSGEAIRHRKALGIEDMKLLFKVNPEADAYLVQRDVQVVAKSIMFGDFADGLCVSGAAAGAEPDDVILSRVHEVARPRQVPVFCNTGCNHANVREKLKNCDGVCMGTAFKKDGVFNGRVDRERVREFMEIVADIRKGL
;
A
#
# COMPACT_ATOMS: atom_id res chain seq x y z
N LEU A 1 16.96 -1.75 0.30
CA LEU A 1 15.81 -2.61 0.02
C LEU A 1 16.10 -3.53 -1.17
N GLN A 2 16.31 -3.00 -2.36
CA GLN A 2 16.56 -3.81 -3.56
C GLN A 2 17.76 -4.75 -3.41
N ASP A 3 18.84 -4.34 -2.76
CA ASP A 3 20.01 -5.19 -2.50
C ASP A 3 19.70 -6.36 -1.55
N GLY A 4 18.59 -6.31 -0.83
CA GLY A 4 18.04 -7.39 -0.02
C GLY A 4 17.06 -8.29 -0.81
N GLY A 5 16.76 -7.95 -2.06
CA GLY A 5 15.99 -8.79 -2.98
C GLY A 5 14.48 -8.55 -2.99
N VAL A 6 13.97 -7.39 -2.53
CA VAL A 6 12.54 -7.09 -2.61
C VAL A 6 12.04 -7.01 -4.06
N ASP A 7 10.79 -7.40 -4.31
CA ASP A 7 10.18 -7.38 -5.63
C ASP A 7 9.76 -5.97 -6.08
N GLY A 8 9.62 -5.02 -5.14
CA GLY A 8 9.25 -3.65 -5.42
C GLY A 8 9.44 -2.74 -4.22
N ILE A 9 9.43 -1.42 -4.45
CA ILE A 9 9.64 -0.40 -3.43
C ILE A 9 8.43 0.53 -3.41
N LEU A 10 7.94 0.88 -2.22
CA LEU A 10 6.89 1.88 -2.04
C LEU A 10 7.43 3.08 -1.27
N PHE A 11 7.41 4.26 -1.90
CA PHE A 11 7.70 5.53 -1.25
C PHE A 11 6.45 6.11 -0.61
N ALA A 12 6.51 6.43 0.67
CA ALA A 12 5.40 7.03 1.40
C ALA A 12 5.89 8.11 2.37
N ASN A 13 5.07 9.14 2.58
CA ASN A 13 5.37 10.23 3.51
C ASN A 13 5.04 9.86 4.97
N GLU A 14 5.47 8.69 5.43
CA GLU A 14 5.14 8.14 6.76
C GLU A 14 5.59 9.02 7.92
N PHE A 15 6.59 9.89 7.73
CA PHE A 15 7.09 10.81 8.75
C PHE A 15 6.45 12.20 8.71
N SER A 16 5.48 12.44 7.83
CA SER A 16 4.74 13.72 7.76
C SER A 16 3.63 13.78 8.82
N LEU A 17 3.95 13.42 10.05
CA LEU A 17 3.02 13.46 11.18
C LEU A 17 2.92 14.86 11.79
N PRO A 18 1.71 15.32 12.20
CA PRO A 18 0.40 14.69 11.99
C PRO A 18 -0.05 14.77 10.52
N TYR A 19 -0.70 13.70 10.02
CA TYR A 19 -1.20 13.71 8.64
C TYR A 19 -2.33 14.72 8.46
N GLN A 20 -2.39 15.28 7.25
CA GLN A 20 -3.45 16.22 6.86
C GLN A 20 -4.38 15.58 5.81
N PRO A 21 -5.68 15.95 5.80
CA PRO A 21 -6.62 15.52 4.77
C PRO A 21 -6.20 15.96 3.36
N VAL A 22 -5.46 17.05 3.26
CA VAL A 22 -4.84 17.56 2.02
C VAL A 22 -3.34 17.69 2.26
N ALA A 23 -2.54 17.02 1.45
CA ALA A 23 -1.09 17.06 1.60
C ALA A 23 -0.54 18.45 1.23
N ASP A 24 0.42 18.91 2.03
CA ASP A 24 1.15 20.15 1.71
C ASP A 24 1.93 19.99 0.41
N ILE A 25 1.94 21.05 -0.41
CA ILE A 25 2.75 21.10 -1.64
C ILE A 25 4.22 20.78 -1.33
N ALA A 26 4.73 21.28 -0.19
CA ALA A 26 6.11 21.03 0.24
C ALA A 26 6.41 19.54 0.42
N VAL A 27 5.47 18.78 0.99
CA VAL A 27 5.62 17.32 1.18
C VAL A 27 5.68 16.60 -0.17
N VAL A 28 4.73 16.88 -1.05
CA VAL A 28 4.66 16.24 -2.38
C VAL A 28 5.89 16.61 -3.22
N SER A 29 6.30 17.88 -3.20
CA SER A 29 7.49 18.37 -3.91
C SER A 29 8.78 17.72 -3.38
N ALA A 30 8.90 17.58 -2.07
CA ALA A 30 10.05 16.89 -1.46
C ALA A 30 10.10 15.41 -1.86
N MET A 31 8.96 14.71 -1.86
CA MET A 31 8.88 13.33 -2.33
C MET A 31 9.28 13.21 -3.81
N ALA A 32 8.74 14.08 -4.67
CA ALA A 32 9.08 14.09 -6.10
C ALA A 32 10.57 14.34 -6.32
N TYR A 33 11.17 15.28 -5.59
CA TYR A 33 12.59 15.57 -5.66
C TYR A 33 13.45 14.39 -5.24
N ILE A 34 13.14 13.76 -4.09
CA ILE A 34 13.89 12.61 -3.57
C ILE A 34 13.78 11.42 -4.53
N ILE A 35 12.57 11.08 -4.98
CA ILE A 35 12.36 9.98 -5.92
C ILE A 35 13.08 10.26 -7.24
N GLY A 36 12.98 11.49 -7.76
CA GLY A 36 13.68 11.90 -8.98
C GLY A 36 15.20 11.75 -8.89
N LYS A 37 15.78 11.93 -7.70
CA LYS A 37 17.22 11.71 -7.46
C LYS A 37 17.60 10.23 -7.40
N LEU A 38 16.69 9.37 -6.95
CA LEU A 38 16.97 7.96 -6.70
C LEU A 38 16.51 7.04 -7.83
N LYS A 39 15.56 7.46 -8.68
CA LYS A 39 14.88 6.57 -9.63
C LYS A 39 15.82 5.83 -10.59
N ASP A 40 16.91 6.46 -10.99
CA ASP A 40 17.87 5.86 -11.94
C ASP A 40 18.74 4.76 -11.27
N GLU A 41 18.76 4.72 -9.93
CA GLU A 41 19.42 3.67 -9.14
C GLU A 41 18.46 2.53 -8.76
N ILE A 42 17.15 2.66 -9.05
CA ILE A 42 16.13 1.67 -8.69
C ILE A 42 15.93 0.71 -9.86
N SER A 43 16.24 -0.56 -9.63
CA SER A 43 16.16 -1.62 -10.63
C SER A 43 14.87 -2.46 -10.56
N VAL A 44 14.07 -2.26 -9.50
CA VAL A 44 12.78 -2.94 -9.29
C VAL A 44 11.62 -1.96 -9.50
N PRO A 45 10.39 -2.42 -9.80
CA PRO A 45 9.24 -1.54 -9.86
C PRO A 45 9.08 -0.74 -8.57
N PHE A 46 8.79 0.55 -8.69
CA PHE A 46 8.47 1.34 -7.51
C PHE A 46 7.09 1.98 -7.60
N GLY A 47 6.50 2.20 -6.45
CA GLY A 47 5.23 2.87 -6.28
C GLY A 47 5.30 4.03 -5.29
N VAL A 48 4.20 4.75 -5.18
CA VAL A 48 4.08 5.93 -4.33
C VAL A 48 2.79 5.90 -3.50
N ASN A 49 2.84 6.54 -2.33
CA ASN A 49 1.69 6.76 -1.47
C ASN A 49 1.83 8.12 -0.76
N VAL A 50 1.02 9.08 -1.13
CA VAL A 50 0.82 10.28 -0.31
C VAL A 50 -0.33 9.97 0.66
N VAL A 51 0.00 9.80 1.93
CA VAL A 51 -0.92 9.32 2.95
C VAL A 51 -2.18 10.19 3.00
N LYS A 52 -3.37 9.57 2.96
CA LYS A 52 -4.71 10.20 2.90
C LYS A 52 -4.99 11.05 1.64
N ASN A 53 -4.10 11.08 0.66
CA ASN A 53 -4.23 11.95 -0.52
C ASN A 53 -4.16 11.14 -1.83
N PRO A 54 -5.25 10.51 -2.27
CA PRO A 54 -5.28 9.68 -3.47
C PRO A 54 -4.91 10.45 -4.75
N ILE A 55 -5.37 11.68 -4.91
CA ILE A 55 -5.06 12.51 -6.10
C ILE A 55 -3.57 12.88 -6.10
N ALA A 56 -3.04 13.37 -4.99
CA ALA A 56 -1.61 13.66 -4.88
C ALA A 56 -0.73 12.40 -5.07
N THR A 57 -1.24 11.21 -4.72
CA THR A 57 -0.55 9.94 -5.03
C THR A 57 -0.44 9.72 -6.54
N ILE A 58 -1.50 9.99 -7.29
CA ILE A 58 -1.52 9.88 -8.76
C ILE A 58 -0.61 10.94 -9.39
N ASP A 59 -0.68 12.20 -8.94
CA ASP A 59 0.18 13.29 -9.40
C ASP A 59 1.67 12.96 -9.21
N LEU A 60 2.01 12.48 -8.01
CA LEU A 60 3.37 12.05 -7.69
C LEU A 60 3.81 10.88 -8.59
N GLY A 61 2.89 9.95 -8.85
CA GLY A 61 3.14 8.82 -9.76
C GLY A 61 3.45 9.30 -11.18
N ALA A 62 2.66 10.23 -11.70
CA ALA A 62 2.88 10.85 -13.01
C ALA A 62 4.25 11.56 -13.09
N ALA A 63 4.55 12.37 -12.08
CA ALA A 63 5.79 13.13 -12.03
C ALA A 63 7.07 12.27 -11.93
N THR A 64 6.97 11.08 -11.31
CA THR A 64 8.13 10.24 -11.03
C THR A 64 8.25 9.00 -11.92
N GLY A 65 7.18 8.61 -12.61
CA GLY A 65 7.10 7.38 -13.40
C GLY A 65 6.86 6.12 -12.55
N ALA A 66 6.25 6.29 -11.36
CA ALA A 66 5.89 5.17 -10.50
C ALA A 66 4.95 4.18 -11.21
N LYS A 67 5.16 2.88 -10.97
CA LYS A 67 4.38 1.81 -11.60
C LYS A 67 3.09 1.50 -10.86
N PHE A 68 2.99 1.88 -9.59
CA PHE A 68 1.77 1.71 -8.80
C PHE A 68 1.60 2.83 -7.76
N GLY A 69 0.36 3.06 -7.37
CA GLY A 69 -0.02 3.92 -6.25
C GLY A 69 -0.85 3.15 -5.25
N ARG A 70 -0.62 3.36 -3.96
CA ARG A 70 -1.42 2.78 -2.89
C ARG A 70 -2.15 3.89 -2.15
N SER A 71 -3.47 3.79 -2.01
CA SER A 71 -4.24 4.76 -1.22
C SER A 71 -5.64 4.23 -0.87
N CYS A 72 -6.38 4.97 -0.03
CA CYS A 72 -7.82 4.87 0.07
C CYS A 72 -8.45 5.66 -1.09
N PHE A 73 -8.51 5.07 -2.29
CA PHE A 73 -9.03 5.75 -3.48
C PHE A 73 -10.55 5.92 -3.48
N SER A 74 -11.27 5.19 -2.62
CA SER A 74 -12.73 5.31 -2.46
C SER A 74 -13.13 5.21 -1.00
N GLY A 75 -14.28 5.77 -0.65
CA GLY A 75 -14.87 5.68 0.69
C GLY A 75 -14.85 6.98 1.46
N ALA A 76 -15.60 6.98 2.57
CA ALA A 76 -15.65 8.08 3.53
C ALA A 76 -15.24 7.55 4.91
N TYR A 77 -14.31 8.24 5.55
CA TYR A 77 -13.59 7.79 6.74
C TYR A 77 -13.54 8.87 7.81
N MET A 78 -13.40 8.45 9.06
CA MET A 78 -13.19 9.32 10.20
C MET A 78 -12.16 8.70 11.17
N GLY A 79 -11.28 9.51 11.70
CA GLY A 79 -10.27 9.17 12.70
C GLY A 79 -9.73 10.41 13.40
N GLU A 80 -8.57 10.28 14.06
CA GLU A 80 -7.95 11.36 14.81
C GLU A 80 -7.59 12.58 13.95
N TYR A 81 -7.41 12.39 12.64
CA TYR A 81 -7.07 13.46 11.69
C TYR A 81 -8.32 14.04 10.98
N GLY A 82 -9.52 13.79 11.54
CA GLY A 82 -10.78 14.30 11.02
C GLY A 82 -11.44 13.39 10.00
N VAL A 83 -12.42 13.97 9.28
CA VAL A 83 -13.17 13.27 8.22
C VAL A 83 -12.50 13.51 6.88
N TYR A 84 -12.37 12.45 6.07
CA TYR A 84 -11.98 12.59 4.68
C TYR A 84 -12.81 11.68 3.78
N VAL A 85 -13.01 12.14 2.54
CA VAL A 85 -13.78 11.43 1.53
C VAL A 85 -12.93 11.30 0.29
N SER A 86 -12.89 10.08 -0.26
CA SER A 86 -12.20 9.77 -1.51
C SER A 86 -13.21 9.35 -2.57
N ASN A 87 -12.97 9.79 -3.80
CA ASN A 87 -13.80 9.50 -4.95
C ASN A 87 -12.97 8.74 -6.00
N SER A 88 -13.24 7.46 -6.14
CA SER A 88 -12.56 6.60 -7.12
C SER A 88 -12.78 7.05 -8.56
N GLY A 89 -13.99 7.54 -8.87
CA GLY A 89 -14.30 8.07 -10.19
C GLY A 89 -13.45 9.29 -10.55
N GLU A 90 -13.18 10.17 -9.60
CA GLU A 90 -12.24 11.28 -9.76
C GLU A 90 -10.81 10.75 -9.97
N ALA A 91 -10.34 9.88 -9.10
CA ALA A 91 -9.00 9.32 -9.15
C ALA A 91 -8.71 8.61 -10.49
N ILE A 92 -9.63 7.78 -10.97
CA ILE A 92 -9.47 7.05 -12.24
C ILE A 92 -9.47 7.99 -13.44
N ARG A 93 -10.37 8.99 -13.47
CA ARG A 93 -10.39 9.97 -14.56
C ARG A 93 -9.16 10.87 -14.53
N HIS A 94 -8.67 11.23 -13.34
CA HIS A 94 -7.44 12.00 -13.18
C HIS A 94 -6.23 11.22 -13.69
N ARG A 95 -6.08 9.93 -13.31
CA ARG A 95 -5.05 9.03 -13.85
C ARG A 95 -5.05 9.01 -15.38
N LYS A 96 -6.25 8.89 -15.98
CA LYS A 96 -6.42 8.90 -17.43
C LYS A 96 -6.06 10.26 -18.05
N ALA A 97 -6.49 11.35 -17.44
CA ALA A 97 -6.19 12.71 -17.93
C ALA A 97 -4.67 13.00 -17.95
N LEU A 98 -3.90 12.37 -17.05
CA LEU A 98 -2.44 12.45 -17.01
C LEU A 98 -1.75 11.48 -17.97
N GLY A 99 -2.48 10.61 -18.67
CA GLY A 99 -1.91 9.64 -19.62
C GLY A 99 -1.10 8.52 -18.98
N ILE A 100 -1.42 8.14 -17.74
CA ILE A 100 -0.70 7.11 -16.98
C ILE A 100 -1.62 5.93 -16.59
N GLU A 101 -2.49 5.49 -17.50
CA GLU A 101 -3.42 4.39 -17.24
C GLU A 101 -2.73 3.07 -16.92
N ASP A 102 -1.45 2.92 -17.27
CA ASP A 102 -0.61 1.78 -16.92
C ASP A 102 -0.19 1.74 -15.46
N MET A 103 -0.23 2.88 -14.75
CA MET A 103 0.01 2.93 -13.30
C MET A 103 -1.07 2.18 -12.55
N LYS A 104 -0.69 1.13 -11.81
CA LYS A 104 -1.61 0.29 -11.05
C LYS A 104 -2.08 0.96 -9.77
N LEU A 105 -3.38 0.89 -9.47
CA LEU A 105 -3.95 1.44 -8.24
C LEU A 105 -4.25 0.32 -7.24
N LEU A 106 -3.55 0.34 -6.11
CA LEU A 106 -3.74 -0.58 -4.99
C LEU A 106 -4.65 0.07 -3.95
N PHE A 107 -5.87 -0.41 -3.86
CA PHE A 107 -6.91 0.14 -2.99
C PHE A 107 -6.80 -0.42 -1.58
N LYS A 108 -6.74 0.41 -0.56
CA LYS A 108 -6.94 -0.02 0.82
C LYS A 108 -8.42 -0.37 1.04
N VAL A 109 -8.69 -1.61 1.44
CA VAL A 109 -10.03 -2.09 1.77
C VAL A 109 -10.45 -1.56 3.13
N ASN A 110 -9.50 -1.47 4.06
CA ASN A 110 -9.64 -0.87 5.37
C ASN A 110 -8.40 -0.01 5.68
N PRO A 111 -8.56 1.25 6.11
CA PRO A 111 -7.44 2.10 6.48
C PRO A 111 -6.90 1.77 7.87
N GLU A 112 -5.63 2.06 8.10
CA GLU A 112 -5.06 2.15 9.45
C GLU A 112 -5.54 3.43 10.16
N ALA A 113 -5.79 3.37 11.47
CA ALA A 113 -6.13 4.51 12.34
C ALA A 113 -7.38 5.32 11.93
N ASP A 114 -8.19 4.80 11.02
CA ASP A 114 -9.47 5.40 10.60
C ASP A 114 -10.53 4.31 10.44
N ALA A 115 -11.78 4.70 10.51
CA ALA A 115 -12.92 3.81 10.27
C ALA A 115 -13.82 4.37 9.17
N TYR A 116 -14.50 3.49 8.43
CA TYR A 116 -15.59 3.92 7.56
C TYR A 116 -16.68 4.62 8.36
N LEU A 117 -17.22 5.71 7.84
CA LEU A 117 -18.38 6.40 8.47
C LEU A 117 -19.60 5.49 8.56
N VAL A 118 -19.75 4.55 7.63
CA VAL A 118 -20.80 3.53 7.66
C VAL A 118 -20.14 2.17 7.58
N GLN A 119 -20.33 1.37 8.61
CA GLN A 119 -19.80 0.01 8.66
C GLN A 119 -20.47 -0.86 7.59
N ARG A 120 -19.65 -1.57 6.83
CA ARG A 120 -20.07 -2.54 5.81
C ARG A 120 -19.25 -3.81 5.98
N ASP A 121 -19.82 -4.92 5.59
CA ASP A 121 -19.07 -6.18 5.54
C ASP A 121 -17.86 -6.06 4.60
N VAL A 122 -16.70 -6.55 5.03
CA VAL A 122 -15.43 -6.39 4.31
C VAL A 122 -15.47 -7.02 2.92
N GLN A 123 -16.16 -8.15 2.74
CA GLN A 123 -16.32 -8.78 1.43
C GLN A 123 -17.21 -7.95 0.50
N VAL A 124 -18.23 -7.29 1.05
CA VAL A 124 -19.08 -6.36 0.28
C VAL A 124 -18.28 -5.16 -0.16
N VAL A 125 -17.43 -4.60 0.72
CA VAL A 125 -16.52 -3.50 0.39
C VAL A 125 -15.55 -3.94 -0.72
N ALA A 126 -14.87 -5.06 -0.55
CA ALA A 126 -13.91 -5.58 -1.54
C ALA A 126 -14.58 -5.81 -2.92
N LYS A 127 -15.76 -6.45 -2.94
CA LYS A 127 -16.54 -6.67 -4.17
C LYS A 127 -16.92 -5.35 -4.85
N SER A 128 -17.34 -4.34 -4.08
CA SER A 128 -17.69 -3.02 -4.61
C SER A 128 -16.48 -2.32 -5.23
N ILE A 129 -15.33 -2.34 -4.56
CA ILE A 129 -14.07 -1.77 -5.04
C ILE A 129 -13.65 -2.44 -6.36
N MET A 130 -13.64 -3.76 -6.42
CA MET A 130 -13.26 -4.49 -7.64
C MET A 130 -14.21 -4.26 -8.80
N PHE A 131 -15.51 -4.13 -8.54
CA PHE A 131 -16.52 -3.97 -9.58
C PHE A 131 -16.67 -2.53 -10.06
N GLY A 132 -16.81 -1.59 -9.14
CA GLY A 132 -17.14 -0.20 -9.45
C GLY A 132 -15.94 0.74 -9.57
N ASP A 133 -14.86 0.40 -8.87
CA ASP A 133 -13.68 1.27 -8.76
C ASP A 133 -12.50 0.74 -9.60
N PHE A 134 -12.66 -0.40 -10.26
CA PHE A 134 -11.64 -1.00 -11.15
C PHE A 134 -10.25 -1.12 -10.49
N ALA A 135 -10.21 -1.59 -9.24
CA ALA A 135 -8.97 -1.76 -8.50
C ALA A 135 -8.02 -2.75 -9.20
N ASP A 136 -6.76 -2.38 -9.35
CA ASP A 136 -5.70 -3.27 -9.85
C ASP A 136 -5.16 -4.21 -8.75
N GLY A 137 -5.43 -3.90 -7.47
CA GLY A 137 -5.10 -4.72 -6.32
C GLY A 137 -5.74 -4.20 -5.04
N LEU A 138 -5.86 -5.06 -4.04
CA LEU A 138 -6.45 -4.75 -2.75
C LEU A 138 -5.41 -4.83 -1.64
N CYS A 139 -5.46 -3.91 -0.69
CA CYS A 139 -4.59 -3.88 0.49
C CYS A 139 -5.44 -4.02 1.76
N VAL A 140 -5.10 -4.99 2.61
CA VAL A 140 -5.75 -5.23 3.90
C VAL A 140 -4.80 -4.83 5.01
N SER A 141 -5.22 -3.92 5.87
CA SER A 141 -4.42 -3.33 6.95
C SER A 141 -4.83 -3.84 8.33
N GLY A 142 -3.90 -3.78 9.28
CA GLY A 142 -4.21 -3.85 10.70
C GLY A 142 -4.78 -2.54 11.23
N ALA A 143 -5.05 -2.48 12.53
CA ALA A 143 -5.65 -1.32 13.19
C ALA A 143 -4.73 -0.07 13.21
N ALA A 144 -3.42 -0.26 13.10
CA ALA A 144 -2.42 0.81 13.10
C ALA A 144 -1.21 0.42 12.25
N ALA A 145 -0.35 1.38 11.94
CA ALA A 145 0.90 1.13 11.25
C ALA A 145 1.76 0.12 12.02
N GLY A 146 2.15 -0.99 11.37
CA GLY A 146 2.89 -2.08 11.99
C GLY A 146 2.04 -3.09 12.76
N ALA A 147 0.75 -2.83 13.00
CA ALA A 147 -0.17 -3.83 13.55
C ALA A 147 -0.55 -4.86 12.49
N GLU A 148 -0.66 -6.12 12.91
CA GLU A 148 -1.08 -7.20 12.01
C GLU A 148 -2.56 -7.04 11.61
N PRO A 149 -2.92 -7.29 10.35
CA PRO A 149 -4.32 -7.43 9.99
C PRO A 149 -4.88 -8.70 10.62
N ASP A 150 -6.15 -8.68 10.93
CA ASP A 150 -6.89 -9.88 11.31
C ASP A 150 -6.86 -10.89 10.15
N ASP A 151 -6.39 -12.11 10.41
CA ASP A 151 -6.27 -13.17 9.41
C ASP A 151 -7.64 -13.56 8.82
N VAL A 152 -8.72 -13.42 9.60
CA VAL A 152 -10.07 -13.64 9.12
C VAL A 152 -10.45 -12.58 8.08
N ILE A 153 -10.11 -11.31 8.32
CA ILE A 153 -10.37 -10.23 7.36
C ILE A 153 -9.55 -10.45 6.09
N LEU A 154 -8.26 -10.77 6.23
CA LEU A 154 -7.37 -11.02 5.10
C LEU A 154 -7.88 -12.19 4.23
N SER A 155 -8.18 -13.32 4.85
CA SER A 155 -8.73 -14.50 4.19
C SER A 155 -10.05 -14.22 3.48
N ARG A 156 -10.98 -13.51 4.14
CA ARG A 156 -12.29 -13.17 3.55
C ARG A 156 -12.19 -12.24 2.34
N VAL A 157 -11.23 -11.32 2.34
CA VAL A 157 -10.97 -10.45 1.17
C VAL A 157 -10.35 -11.27 0.04
N HIS A 158 -9.36 -12.11 0.36
CA HIS A 158 -8.69 -12.98 -0.63
C HIS A 158 -9.67 -13.96 -1.31
N GLU A 159 -10.58 -14.54 -0.54
CA GLU A 159 -11.62 -15.45 -1.05
C GLU A 159 -12.46 -14.83 -2.19
N VAL A 160 -12.83 -13.55 -2.06
CA VAL A 160 -13.66 -12.87 -3.07
C VAL A 160 -12.84 -12.21 -4.20
N ALA A 161 -11.56 -11.96 -3.97
CA ALA A 161 -10.64 -11.36 -4.93
C ALA A 161 -10.04 -12.40 -5.91
N ARG A 162 -9.65 -13.56 -5.37
CA ARG A 162 -9.01 -14.65 -6.14
C ARG A 162 -9.75 -15.08 -7.41
N PRO A 163 -11.09 -15.31 -7.40
CA PRO A 163 -11.83 -15.66 -8.63
C PRO A 163 -11.83 -14.55 -9.68
N ARG A 164 -11.52 -13.31 -9.28
CA ARG A 164 -11.42 -12.13 -10.16
C ARG A 164 -10.00 -11.83 -10.60
N GLN A 165 -9.03 -12.61 -10.13
CA GLN A 165 -7.60 -12.41 -10.40
C GLN A 165 -7.10 -11.02 -9.96
N VAL A 166 -7.71 -10.45 -8.91
CA VAL A 166 -7.26 -9.20 -8.30
C VAL A 166 -6.36 -9.55 -7.11
N PRO A 167 -5.08 -9.18 -7.14
CA PRO A 167 -4.15 -9.52 -6.06
C PRO A 167 -4.50 -8.82 -4.75
N VAL A 168 -4.30 -9.53 -3.65
CA VAL A 168 -4.50 -9.03 -2.28
C VAL A 168 -3.15 -8.93 -1.58
N PHE A 169 -2.91 -7.80 -0.93
CA PHE A 169 -1.70 -7.52 -0.19
C PHE A 169 -1.98 -7.38 1.31
N CYS A 170 -1.23 -8.10 2.14
CA CYS A 170 -1.11 -7.80 3.56
C CYS A 170 -0.35 -6.47 3.71
N ASN A 171 -1.05 -5.41 4.09
CA ASN A 171 -0.54 -4.04 3.97
C ASN A 171 0.25 -3.56 5.20
N THR A 172 0.07 -4.19 6.36
CA THR A 172 0.75 -3.86 7.62
C THR A 172 1.08 -5.10 8.42
N GLY A 173 2.01 -4.98 9.38
CA GLY A 173 2.25 -5.95 10.42
C GLY A 173 2.86 -7.30 10.00
N CYS A 174 3.14 -7.49 8.71
CA CYS A 174 3.89 -8.65 8.27
C CYS A 174 5.35 -8.56 8.76
N ASN A 175 5.91 -9.70 9.15
CA ASN A 175 7.28 -9.81 9.65
C ASN A 175 7.83 -11.23 9.38
N HIS A 176 9.09 -11.48 9.76
CA HIS A 176 9.77 -12.76 9.55
C HIS A 176 9.06 -13.96 10.19
N ALA A 177 8.39 -13.74 11.33
CA ALA A 177 7.74 -14.82 12.08
C ALA A 177 6.38 -15.22 11.47
N ASN A 178 5.64 -14.26 10.87
CA ASN A 178 4.27 -14.50 10.43
C ASN A 178 4.08 -14.55 8.90
N VAL A 179 5.10 -14.24 8.10
CA VAL A 179 4.98 -14.17 6.63
C VAL A 179 4.49 -15.50 6.01
N ARG A 180 4.89 -16.64 6.53
CA ARG A 180 4.44 -17.95 6.02
C ARG A 180 2.92 -18.13 6.17
N GLU A 181 2.37 -17.64 7.27
CA GLU A 181 0.92 -17.70 7.51
C GLU A 181 0.17 -16.66 6.69
N LYS A 182 0.68 -15.42 6.64
CA LYS A 182 0.06 -14.33 5.86
C LYS A 182 -0.04 -14.68 4.37
N LEU A 183 1.02 -15.24 3.78
CA LEU A 183 1.05 -15.59 2.35
C LEU A 183 0.14 -16.80 1.97
N LYS A 184 -0.48 -17.48 2.93
CA LYS A 184 -1.56 -18.42 2.62
C LYS A 184 -2.87 -17.71 2.22
N ASN A 185 -3.04 -16.47 2.67
CA ASN A 185 -4.27 -15.68 2.55
C ASN A 185 -4.07 -14.36 1.79
N CYS A 186 -2.95 -14.19 1.09
CA CYS A 186 -2.70 -13.04 0.23
C CYS A 186 -1.61 -13.35 -0.81
N ASP A 187 -1.52 -12.51 -1.83
CA ASP A 187 -0.60 -12.68 -2.96
C ASP A 187 0.71 -11.90 -2.76
N GLY A 188 0.78 -11.04 -1.75
CA GLY A 188 1.95 -10.25 -1.44
C GLY A 188 1.85 -9.50 -0.12
N VAL A 189 2.96 -8.86 0.27
CA VAL A 189 3.04 -8.13 1.53
C VAL A 189 3.71 -6.77 1.34
N CYS A 190 3.21 -5.75 2.05
CA CYS A 190 3.86 -4.45 2.15
C CYS A 190 4.56 -4.35 3.50
N MET A 191 5.87 -4.22 3.49
CA MET A 191 6.68 -4.18 4.70
C MET A 191 7.48 -2.89 4.83
N GLY A 192 7.56 -2.38 6.05
CA GLY A 192 8.38 -1.22 6.37
C GLY A 192 9.14 -1.43 7.68
N THR A 193 8.44 -1.39 8.80
CA THR A 193 9.03 -1.42 10.15
C THR A 193 9.90 -2.66 10.41
N ALA A 194 9.44 -3.83 10.00
CA ALA A 194 10.18 -5.08 10.22
C ALA A 194 11.51 -5.17 9.43
N PHE A 195 11.67 -4.37 8.37
CA PHE A 195 12.93 -4.26 7.63
C PHE A 195 13.92 -3.27 8.24
N LYS A 196 13.50 -2.50 9.24
CA LYS A 196 14.36 -1.51 9.86
C LYS A 196 15.15 -2.11 11.01
N LYS A 197 16.30 -1.49 11.31
CA LYS A 197 17.13 -1.89 12.43
C LYS A 197 16.31 -1.92 13.72
N ASP A 198 16.45 -2.98 14.48
CA ASP A 198 15.74 -3.26 15.73
C ASP A 198 14.20 -3.34 15.58
N GLY A 199 13.66 -3.35 14.35
CA GLY A 199 12.21 -3.37 14.11
C GLY A 199 11.48 -2.10 14.56
N VAL A 200 12.15 -0.96 14.65
CA VAL A 200 11.56 0.30 15.10
C VAL A 200 11.15 1.20 13.94
N PHE A 201 10.01 1.87 14.09
CA PHE A 201 9.38 2.66 13.01
C PHE A 201 10.29 3.73 12.41
N ASN A 202 11.08 4.44 13.20
CA ASN A 202 12.00 5.49 12.76
C ASN A 202 13.43 5.01 12.49
N GLY A 203 13.67 3.69 12.53
CA GLY A 203 14.96 3.08 12.23
C GLY A 203 15.32 3.17 10.75
N ARG A 204 16.60 3.01 10.44
CA ARG A 204 17.07 2.83 9.05
C ARG A 204 16.80 1.42 8.59
N VAL A 205 16.60 1.26 7.27
CA VAL A 205 16.50 -0.07 6.66
C VAL A 205 17.80 -0.84 6.90
N ASP A 206 17.64 -2.08 7.35
CA ASP A 206 18.72 -3.04 7.55
C ASP A 206 18.68 -4.06 6.41
N ARG A 207 19.74 -4.09 5.61
CA ARG A 207 19.84 -4.96 4.43
C ARG A 207 19.75 -6.45 4.80
N GLU A 208 20.37 -6.85 5.90
CA GLU A 208 20.37 -8.26 6.31
C GLU A 208 18.96 -8.73 6.70
N ARG A 209 18.21 -7.90 7.44
CA ARG A 209 16.80 -8.17 7.75
C ARG A 209 15.93 -8.33 6.50
N VAL A 210 16.18 -7.51 5.48
CA VAL A 210 15.50 -7.64 4.19
C VAL A 210 15.86 -8.97 3.52
N ARG A 211 17.14 -9.32 3.47
CA ARG A 211 17.63 -10.55 2.86
C ARG A 211 17.06 -11.79 3.54
N GLU A 212 17.14 -11.84 4.88
CA GLU A 212 16.57 -12.96 5.67
C GLU A 212 15.08 -13.16 5.38
N PHE A 213 14.32 -12.07 5.29
CA PHE A 213 12.92 -12.16 4.93
C PHE A 213 12.71 -12.70 3.51
N MET A 214 13.46 -12.19 2.54
CA MET A 214 13.35 -12.65 1.15
C MET A 214 13.82 -14.10 0.95
N GLU A 215 14.71 -14.61 1.77
CA GLU A 215 15.06 -16.04 1.81
C GLU A 215 13.85 -16.89 2.25
N ILE A 216 13.09 -16.44 3.25
CA ILE A 216 11.84 -17.10 3.67
C ILE A 216 10.81 -17.06 2.52
N VAL A 217 10.67 -15.93 1.85
CA VAL A 217 9.74 -15.79 0.71
C VAL A 217 10.17 -16.69 -0.46
N ALA A 218 11.47 -16.73 -0.77
CA ALA A 218 11.99 -17.62 -1.82
C ALA A 218 11.73 -19.10 -1.53
N ASP A 219 11.81 -19.51 -0.27
CA ASP A 219 11.49 -20.86 0.14
C ASP A 219 9.98 -21.16 0.02
N ILE A 220 9.12 -20.22 0.38
CA ILE A 220 7.66 -20.35 0.17
C ILE A 220 7.35 -20.53 -1.32
N ARG A 221 7.97 -19.74 -2.19
CA ARG A 221 7.77 -19.79 -3.65
C ARG A 221 8.17 -21.12 -4.28
N LYS A 222 9.10 -21.89 -3.69
CA LYS A 222 9.47 -23.22 -4.18
C LYS A 222 8.39 -24.27 -3.92
N GLY A 223 7.47 -24.01 -3.00
CA GLY A 223 6.37 -24.90 -2.65
C GLY A 223 5.04 -24.58 -3.36
N LEU A 224 5.03 -23.55 -4.19
CA LEU A 224 3.90 -23.15 -5.03
C LEU A 224 4.02 -23.72 -6.44
#